data_20ef2acd9f01dce3e09fe245f0bdc039
#
_entry.id   20ef2acd9f01dce3e09fe245f0bdc039
#
_cell.length_a   1.000
_cell.length_b   1.000
_cell.length_c   1.000
_cell.angle_alpha   90.00
_cell.angle_beta   90.00
_cell.angle_gamma   90.00
#
_symmetry.space_group_name_H-M   'P 1'
#
loop_
_entity.id
_entity.type
_entity.pdbx_description
1 polymer ?
#
loop_
_entity_poly.entity_id
_entity_poly.type
_entity_poly.pdbx_seq_one_letter_code
_entity_poly.pdbx_strand_id
1 'polypeptide(L)'
;MDKQELTKRVMAKPELKELPVEDVEMAISLCAKKGNSDEENIDCARQMLHGAYGAFSSRKLFVTSSKHGQIRERTPEWILKKHLSTRERLPHYNEIYDKILINSKMTIFDLGAGVNGFSLGFIPKVKYVGIEGIGQLVNLMNMYFKKQKLDAKAIHLSLFQLEKIKSLIKKEKGKKVVFLFKVLDSLETLKRDYSKNLLLEVTPLVERVVVSLATRSMISRKPFNVKRSWIVKFIQENFKITDDFEIGGERYVVFENKKRK
;
A
#
# COMPACT_ATOMS: atom_id res chain seq x y z
N MET A 1 31.47 -3.96 5.91
CA MET A 1 30.95 -2.56 5.73
C MET A 1 30.14 -2.14 6.94
N ASP A 2 30.08 -0.82 7.22
CA ASP A 2 29.13 -0.33 8.22
C ASP A 2 27.68 -0.30 7.67
N LYS A 3 26.71 -0.14 8.57
CA LYS A 3 25.29 -0.18 8.23
C LYS A 3 24.87 0.97 7.29
N GLN A 4 25.50 2.14 7.40
CA GLN A 4 25.17 3.30 6.57
C GLN A 4 25.61 3.08 5.14
N GLU A 5 26.82 2.54 4.92
CA GLU A 5 27.33 2.24 3.60
C GLU A 5 26.51 1.10 2.93
N LEU A 6 26.13 0.06 3.67
CA LEU A 6 25.22 -0.99 3.18
C LEU A 6 23.88 -0.40 2.73
N THR A 7 23.28 0.46 3.55
CA THR A 7 22.01 1.15 3.23
C THR A 7 22.14 1.97 1.96
N LYS A 8 23.18 2.79 1.85
CA LYS A 8 23.46 3.60 0.66
C LYS A 8 23.60 2.74 -0.60
N ARG A 9 24.31 1.63 -0.50
CA ARG A 9 24.49 0.71 -1.63
C ARG A 9 23.19 0.02 -2.03
N VAL A 10 22.37 -0.43 -1.08
CA VAL A 10 21.04 -1.00 -1.36
C VAL A 10 20.20 0.03 -2.11
N MET A 11 20.15 1.27 -1.62
CA MET A 11 19.36 2.38 -2.18
C MET A 11 19.91 2.96 -3.48
N ALA A 12 21.07 2.54 -3.96
CA ALA A 12 21.64 3.02 -5.23
C ALA A 12 20.79 2.65 -6.47
N LYS A 13 19.88 1.67 -6.35
CA LYS A 13 18.94 1.31 -7.42
C LYS A 13 17.84 2.37 -7.53
N PRO A 14 17.51 2.86 -8.75
CA PRO A 14 16.50 3.92 -8.93
C PRO A 14 15.16 3.65 -8.28
N GLU A 15 14.70 2.40 -8.32
CA GLU A 15 13.43 1.95 -7.74
C GLU A 15 13.43 1.87 -6.21
N LEU A 16 14.60 1.84 -5.57
CA LEU A 16 14.76 1.77 -4.11
C LEU A 16 15.22 3.10 -3.49
N LYS A 17 15.58 4.07 -4.32
CA LYS A 17 16.23 5.32 -3.91
C LYS A 17 15.43 6.14 -2.90
N GLU A 18 14.13 6.13 -2.99
CA GLU A 18 13.22 6.91 -2.14
C GLU A 18 12.37 6.03 -1.22
N LEU A 19 12.88 4.85 -0.83
CA LEU A 19 12.26 4.06 0.24
C LEU A 19 12.60 4.66 1.61
N PRO A 20 11.76 4.44 2.64
CA PRO A 20 12.09 4.76 4.02
C PRO A 20 13.37 4.02 4.45
N VAL A 21 14.32 4.78 5.01
CA VAL A 21 15.63 4.23 5.41
C VAL A 21 15.48 3.09 6.42
N GLU A 22 14.56 3.21 7.36
CA GLU A 22 14.27 2.20 8.36
C GLU A 22 13.81 0.86 7.77
N ASP A 23 13.09 0.88 6.65
CA ASP A 23 12.62 -0.34 5.99
C ASP A 23 13.77 -1.02 5.23
N VAL A 24 14.67 -0.22 4.66
CA VAL A 24 15.90 -0.71 4.03
C VAL A 24 16.82 -1.34 5.08
N GLU A 25 17.00 -0.67 6.21
CA GLU A 25 17.81 -1.19 7.33
C GLU A 25 17.21 -2.47 7.93
N MET A 26 15.88 -2.56 7.99
CA MET A 26 15.17 -3.78 8.42
C MET A 26 15.47 -4.94 7.45
N ALA A 27 15.38 -4.71 6.14
CA ALA A 27 15.69 -5.73 5.13
C ALA A 27 17.15 -6.20 5.22
N ILE A 28 18.10 -5.27 5.38
CA ILE A 28 19.52 -5.59 5.58
C ILE A 28 19.69 -6.46 6.82
N SER A 29 19.06 -6.09 7.95
CA SER A 29 19.15 -6.84 9.19
C SER A 29 18.60 -8.26 9.10
N LEU A 30 17.53 -8.45 8.31
CA LEU A 30 16.94 -9.77 8.05
C LEU A 30 17.82 -10.65 7.15
N CYS A 31 18.60 -10.03 6.27
CA CYS A 31 19.53 -10.70 5.35
C CYS A 31 20.89 -10.99 5.97
N ALA A 32 21.28 -10.28 7.04
CA ALA A 32 22.56 -10.45 7.71
C ALA A 32 22.65 -11.81 8.39
N LYS A 33 23.26 -12.79 7.71
CA LYS A 33 23.51 -14.14 8.24
C LYS A 33 25.00 -14.32 8.46
N LYS A 34 25.35 -15.11 9.49
CA LYS A 34 26.75 -15.48 9.78
C LYS A 34 27.35 -16.19 8.55
N GLY A 35 28.44 -15.66 8.02
CA GLY A 35 29.14 -16.21 6.86
C GLY A 35 28.81 -15.56 5.52
N ASN A 36 27.75 -14.75 5.41
CA ASN A 36 27.47 -14.02 4.20
C ASN A 36 28.44 -12.84 4.00
N SER A 37 28.82 -12.61 2.76
CA SER A 37 29.52 -11.38 2.35
C SER A 37 28.57 -10.18 2.36
N ASP A 38 29.13 -8.97 2.36
CA ASP A 38 28.36 -7.73 2.24
C ASP A 38 27.56 -7.66 0.93
N GLU A 39 28.08 -8.19 -0.18
CA GLU A 39 27.39 -8.25 -1.48
C GLU A 39 26.17 -9.17 -1.41
N GLU A 40 26.30 -10.35 -0.80
CA GLU A 40 25.18 -11.28 -0.63
C GLU A 40 24.07 -10.66 0.24
N ASN A 41 24.43 -9.92 1.28
CA ASN A 41 23.48 -9.21 2.13
C ASN A 41 22.78 -8.08 1.37
N ILE A 42 23.50 -7.30 0.52
CA ILE A 42 22.94 -6.26 -0.33
C ILE A 42 21.95 -6.86 -1.34
N ASP A 43 22.30 -7.92 -2.02
CA ASP A 43 21.45 -8.54 -3.03
C ASP A 43 20.22 -9.19 -2.40
N CYS A 44 20.36 -9.85 -1.25
CA CYS A 44 19.24 -10.36 -0.47
C CYS A 44 18.29 -9.23 -0.06
N ALA A 45 18.80 -8.12 0.50
CA ALA A 45 17.99 -6.99 0.92
C ALA A 45 17.25 -6.35 -0.28
N ARG A 46 17.91 -6.20 -1.43
CA ARG A 46 17.29 -5.70 -2.66
C ARG A 46 16.17 -6.62 -3.14
N GLN A 47 16.37 -7.93 -3.15
CA GLN A 47 15.32 -8.88 -3.53
C GLN A 47 14.12 -8.81 -2.59
N MET A 48 14.36 -8.73 -1.27
CA MET A 48 13.31 -8.61 -0.27
C MET A 48 12.52 -7.32 -0.44
N LEU A 49 13.20 -6.17 -0.59
CA LEU A 49 12.56 -4.87 -0.83
C LEU A 49 11.82 -4.83 -2.18
N HIS A 50 12.38 -5.46 -3.22
CA HIS A 50 11.68 -5.59 -4.49
C HIS A 50 10.39 -6.41 -4.35
N GLY A 51 10.40 -7.48 -3.57
CA GLY A 51 9.19 -8.27 -3.26
C GLY A 51 8.14 -7.44 -2.51
N ALA A 52 8.57 -6.65 -1.52
CA ALA A 52 7.66 -5.85 -0.69
C ALA A 52 7.11 -4.59 -1.40
N TYR A 53 7.93 -3.90 -2.19
CA TYR A 53 7.61 -2.60 -2.78
C TYR A 53 7.55 -2.60 -4.30
N GLY A 54 8.47 -3.30 -4.96
CA GLY A 54 8.67 -3.22 -6.40
C GLY A 54 7.76 -4.13 -7.22
N ALA A 55 7.20 -5.18 -6.62
CA ALA A 55 6.41 -6.18 -7.35
C ALA A 55 5.17 -5.61 -8.07
N PHE A 56 4.68 -4.47 -7.60
CA PHE A 56 3.45 -3.86 -8.11
C PHE A 56 3.69 -2.72 -9.10
N SER A 57 4.89 -2.12 -9.13
CA SER A 57 5.18 -0.92 -9.88
C SER A 57 5.99 -1.18 -11.15
N SER A 58 5.52 -0.69 -12.29
CA SER A 58 6.30 -0.68 -13.53
C SER A 58 7.38 0.41 -13.47
N ARG A 59 8.63 0.10 -13.88
CA ARG A 59 9.70 1.10 -14.06
C ARG A 59 9.26 2.31 -14.89
N LYS A 60 8.29 2.15 -15.80
CA LYS A 60 7.72 3.24 -16.60
C LYS A 60 7.02 4.33 -15.77
N LEU A 61 6.64 4.04 -14.54
CA LEU A 61 6.09 5.06 -13.61
C LEU A 61 7.16 6.05 -13.13
N PHE A 62 8.41 5.59 -13.02
CA PHE A 62 9.54 6.37 -12.50
C PHE A 62 10.32 7.15 -13.56
N VAL A 63 10.09 6.85 -14.85
CA VAL A 63 10.79 7.55 -15.94
C VAL A 63 10.03 8.82 -16.30
N THR A 64 10.59 9.97 -15.90
CA THR A 64 10.01 11.31 -16.12
C THR A 64 10.40 11.95 -17.45
N SER A 65 11.42 11.45 -18.15
CA SER A 65 11.92 12.05 -19.39
C SER A 65 11.58 11.21 -20.62
N SER A 66 10.84 11.78 -21.57
CA SER A 66 10.94 11.33 -22.94
C SER A 66 12.25 11.85 -23.55
N LYS A 67 12.88 11.08 -24.45
CA LYS A 67 14.07 11.49 -25.19
C LYS A 67 13.90 12.80 -26.00
N HIS A 68 12.71 13.40 -26.02
CA HIS A 68 12.31 14.57 -26.80
C HIS A 68 11.72 15.71 -25.94
N GLY A 69 11.98 15.77 -24.63
CA GLY A 69 11.59 16.92 -23.79
C GLY A 69 10.08 17.13 -23.60
N GLN A 70 9.22 16.41 -24.28
CA GLN A 70 7.78 16.48 -24.08
C GLN A 70 7.36 15.49 -23.00
N ILE A 71 7.01 16.00 -21.82
CA ILE A 71 6.28 15.23 -20.80
C ILE A 71 4.89 14.93 -21.40
N ARG A 72 4.71 13.76 -22.00
CA ARG A 72 3.36 13.31 -22.38
C ARG A 72 2.52 13.31 -21.11
N GLU A 73 1.46 14.09 -21.12
CA GLU A 73 0.52 14.18 -20.02
C GLU A 73 -0.10 12.78 -19.80
N ARG A 74 0.25 12.18 -18.66
CA ARG A 74 -0.20 10.83 -18.32
C ARG A 74 -1.58 10.93 -17.69
N THR A 75 -2.59 10.30 -18.31
CA THR A 75 -3.93 10.24 -17.73
C THR A 75 -3.94 9.37 -16.46
N PRO A 76 -4.87 9.60 -15.53
CA PRO A 76 -5.03 8.74 -14.34
C PRO A 76 -5.15 7.26 -14.71
N GLU A 77 -5.93 6.92 -15.74
CA GLU A 77 -6.14 5.56 -16.22
C GLU A 77 -4.83 4.93 -16.73
N TRP A 78 -3.99 5.73 -17.43
CA TRP A 78 -2.68 5.24 -17.87
C TRP A 78 -1.81 4.87 -16.68
N ILE A 79 -1.80 5.69 -15.62
CA ILE A 79 -1.01 5.44 -14.40
C ILE A 79 -1.54 4.20 -13.70
N LEU A 80 -2.86 4.09 -13.48
CA LEU A 80 -3.51 2.93 -12.88
C LEU A 80 -3.20 1.63 -13.63
N LYS A 81 -3.15 1.67 -14.97
CA LYS A 81 -2.76 0.52 -15.81
C LYS A 81 -1.29 0.10 -15.66
N LYS A 82 -0.40 0.95 -15.17
CA LYS A 82 1.05 0.65 -15.00
C LYS A 82 1.39 0.07 -13.64
N HIS A 83 0.50 0.14 -12.69
CA HIS A 83 0.64 -0.50 -11.39
C HIS A 83 -0.24 -1.76 -11.35
N LEU A 84 0.34 -2.91 -11.04
CA LEU A 84 -0.33 -4.21 -11.23
C LEU A 84 -1.66 -4.31 -10.44
N SER A 85 -1.64 -3.95 -9.18
CA SER A 85 -2.82 -4.02 -8.31
C SER A 85 -3.96 -3.11 -8.79
N THR A 86 -3.66 -1.86 -9.16
CA THR A 86 -4.69 -0.92 -9.64
C THR A 86 -5.16 -1.23 -11.06
N ARG A 87 -4.32 -1.87 -11.89
CA ARG A 87 -4.71 -2.35 -13.22
C ARG A 87 -5.81 -3.39 -13.14
N GLU A 88 -5.73 -4.31 -12.18
CA GLU A 88 -6.76 -5.33 -11.97
C GLU A 88 -8.07 -4.73 -11.47
N ARG A 89 -8.00 -3.71 -10.60
CA ARG A 89 -9.18 -3.00 -10.09
C ARG A 89 -9.80 -2.01 -11.08
N LEU A 90 -9.06 -1.53 -12.08
CA LEU A 90 -9.50 -0.44 -12.94
C LEU A 90 -10.89 -0.62 -13.56
N PRO A 91 -11.29 -1.79 -14.11
CA PRO A 91 -12.63 -1.97 -14.63
C PRO A 91 -13.72 -2.07 -13.55
N HIS A 92 -13.36 -2.17 -12.28
CA HIS A 92 -14.27 -2.48 -11.18
C HIS A 92 -14.34 -1.37 -10.11
N TYR A 93 -13.63 -0.24 -10.27
CA TYR A 93 -13.57 0.77 -9.21
C TYR A 93 -14.94 1.29 -8.77
N ASN A 94 -15.86 1.56 -9.70
CA ASN A 94 -17.21 2.01 -9.34
C ASN A 94 -17.91 0.98 -8.45
N GLU A 95 -17.96 -0.28 -8.87
CA GLU A 95 -18.59 -1.36 -8.11
C GLU A 95 -17.95 -1.57 -6.74
N ILE A 96 -16.61 -1.52 -6.67
CA ILE A 96 -15.89 -1.66 -5.41
C ILE A 96 -16.22 -0.49 -4.48
N TYR A 97 -16.14 0.74 -4.97
CA TYR A 97 -16.39 1.92 -4.13
C TYR A 97 -17.84 2.03 -3.69
N ASP A 98 -18.80 1.64 -4.52
CA ASP A 98 -20.23 1.58 -4.13
C ASP A 98 -20.48 0.63 -2.96
N LYS A 99 -19.75 -0.50 -2.91
CA LYS A 99 -19.84 -1.46 -1.80
C LYS A 99 -19.14 -1.00 -0.52
N ILE A 100 -17.96 -0.37 -0.63
CA ILE A 100 -17.14 -0.07 0.56
C ILE A 100 -17.37 1.34 1.11
N LEU A 101 -17.87 2.28 0.31
CA LEU A 101 -18.12 3.67 0.68
C LEU A 101 -19.62 3.93 0.82
N ILE A 102 -20.18 3.57 1.96
CA ILE A 102 -21.63 3.77 2.26
C ILE A 102 -21.97 5.26 2.44
N ASN A 103 -20.97 6.13 2.67
CA ASN A 103 -21.20 7.55 2.90
C ASN A 103 -20.04 8.40 2.38
N SER A 104 -20.34 9.36 1.52
CA SER A 104 -19.35 10.26 0.89
C SER A 104 -18.64 11.24 1.84
N LYS A 105 -19.12 11.36 3.08
CA LYS A 105 -18.53 12.26 4.10
C LYS A 105 -17.46 11.60 4.98
N MET A 106 -16.78 10.57 4.48
CA MET A 106 -15.70 9.90 5.22
C MET A 106 -14.34 10.36 4.71
N THR A 107 -13.35 10.43 5.62
CA THR A 107 -11.94 10.56 5.23
C THR A 107 -11.37 9.16 4.97
N ILE A 108 -10.80 8.96 3.79
CA ILE A 108 -10.11 7.71 3.43
C ILE A 108 -8.65 7.81 3.84
N PHE A 109 -8.17 6.84 4.62
CA PHE A 109 -6.75 6.57 4.87
C PHE A 109 -6.35 5.33 4.07
N ASP A 110 -5.57 5.51 3.03
CA ASP A 110 -5.12 4.41 2.15
C ASP A 110 -3.67 4.05 2.52
N LEU A 111 -3.52 2.95 3.25
CA LEU A 111 -2.23 2.48 3.78
C LEU A 111 -1.56 1.53 2.79
N GLY A 112 -0.41 1.94 2.26
CA GLY A 112 0.24 1.29 1.11
C GLY A 112 -0.45 1.67 -0.19
N ALA A 113 -0.70 2.98 -0.35
CA ALA A 113 -1.55 3.53 -1.40
C ALA A 113 -1.08 3.20 -2.83
N GLY A 114 0.23 2.97 -3.05
CA GLY A 114 0.78 2.80 -4.39
C GLY A 114 0.45 4.00 -5.28
N VAL A 115 -0.40 3.77 -6.26
CA VAL A 115 -0.98 4.82 -7.11
C VAL A 115 -2.52 4.88 -7.02
N ASN A 116 -3.10 4.29 -5.98
CA ASN A 116 -4.55 4.18 -5.86
C ASN A 116 -5.25 5.56 -5.77
N GLY A 117 -4.54 6.61 -5.31
CA GLY A 117 -5.07 7.97 -5.31
C GLY A 117 -5.48 8.51 -6.68
N PHE A 118 -5.01 7.92 -7.78
CA PHE A 118 -5.48 8.25 -9.14
C PHE A 118 -6.88 7.73 -9.45
N SER A 119 -7.42 6.84 -8.62
CA SER A 119 -8.80 6.34 -8.75
C SER A 119 -9.85 7.26 -8.13
N LEU A 120 -9.47 8.39 -7.54
CA LEU A 120 -10.41 9.35 -6.93
C LEU A 120 -11.44 9.92 -7.90
N GLY A 121 -11.19 9.84 -9.23
CA GLY A 121 -12.20 10.17 -10.24
C GLY A 121 -13.40 9.22 -10.29
N PHE A 122 -13.32 8.03 -9.69
CA PHE A 122 -14.40 7.03 -9.65
C PHE A 122 -15.28 7.13 -8.40
N ILE A 123 -15.01 8.06 -7.50
CA ILE A 123 -15.78 8.23 -6.27
C ILE A 123 -16.25 9.68 -6.11
N PRO A 124 -17.36 9.91 -5.38
CA PRO A 124 -17.79 11.26 -4.99
C PRO A 124 -16.67 12.01 -4.26
N LYS A 125 -16.78 13.33 -4.17
CA LYS A 125 -15.80 14.16 -3.44
C LYS A 125 -15.62 13.64 -2.00
N VAL A 126 -14.45 13.09 -1.72
CA VAL A 126 -14.03 12.58 -0.41
C VAL A 126 -12.72 13.23 -0.02
N LYS A 127 -12.43 13.31 1.28
CA LYS A 127 -11.08 13.60 1.76
C LYS A 127 -10.24 12.33 1.70
N TYR A 128 -9.01 12.44 1.17
CA TYR A 128 -8.13 11.28 0.98
C TYR A 128 -6.74 11.55 1.54
N VAL A 129 -6.22 10.58 2.28
CA VAL A 129 -4.85 10.57 2.82
C VAL A 129 -4.21 9.24 2.43
N GLY A 130 -3.36 9.26 1.41
CA GLY A 130 -2.55 8.11 1.03
C GLY A 130 -1.25 8.06 1.84
N ILE A 131 -0.92 6.91 2.40
CA ILE A 131 0.38 6.66 3.04
C ILE A 131 1.12 5.66 2.18
N GLU A 132 2.33 6.04 1.72
CA GLU A 132 3.09 5.27 0.76
C GLU A 132 4.59 5.36 1.07
N GLY A 133 5.28 4.20 1.00
CA GLY A 133 6.72 4.11 1.25
C GLY A 133 7.59 4.52 0.05
N ILE A 134 7.07 4.53 -1.16
CA ILE A 134 7.83 4.92 -2.36
C ILE A 134 7.65 6.42 -2.61
N GLY A 135 8.66 7.22 -2.28
CA GLY A 135 8.61 8.68 -2.38
C GLY A 135 8.25 9.18 -3.77
N GLN A 136 8.74 8.54 -4.85
CA GLN A 136 8.39 8.91 -6.22
C GLN A 136 6.88 8.78 -6.50
N LEU A 137 6.20 7.76 -5.94
CA LEU A 137 4.75 7.60 -6.09
C LEU A 137 3.98 8.64 -5.28
N VAL A 138 4.48 8.98 -4.09
CA VAL A 138 3.93 10.08 -3.27
C VAL A 138 3.97 11.40 -4.04
N ASN A 139 5.12 11.75 -4.62
CA ASN A 139 5.28 12.95 -5.41
C ASN A 139 4.34 12.97 -6.62
N LEU A 140 4.22 11.84 -7.32
CA LEU A 140 3.35 11.69 -8.48
C LEU A 140 1.87 11.90 -8.11
N MET A 141 1.41 11.31 -7.01
CA MET A 141 0.05 11.51 -6.50
C MET A 141 -0.21 12.96 -6.08
N ASN A 142 0.71 13.59 -5.34
CA ASN A 142 0.54 14.97 -4.88
C ASN A 142 0.49 15.97 -6.04
N MET A 143 1.28 15.76 -7.11
CA MET A 143 1.18 16.57 -8.32
C MET A 143 -0.21 16.44 -8.96
N TYR A 144 -0.75 15.23 -9.05
CA TYR A 144 -2.09 14.98 -9.58
C TYR A 144 -3.17 15.63 -8.70
N PHE A 145 -3.13 15.45 -7.39
CA PHE A 145 -4.10 16.04 -6.45
C PHE A 145 -4.13 17.57 -6.57
N LYS A 146 -2.95 18.19 -6.62
CA LYS A 146 -2.84 19.65 -6.82
C LYS A 146 -3.45 20.10 -8.15
N LYS A 147 -3.13 19.40 -9.26
CA LYS A 147 -3.65 19.73 -10.60
C LYS A 147 -5.17 19.61 -10.65
N GLN A 148 -5.74 18.57 -10.04
CA GLN A 148 -7.18 18.32 -10.02
C GLN A 148 -7.93 19.06 -8.90
N LYS A 149 -7.23 19.84 -8.06
CA LYS A 149 -7.81 20.55 -6.90
C LYS A 149 -8.60 19.61 -5.98
N LEU A 150 -8.08 18.40 -5.74
CA LEU A 150 -8.70 17.41 -4.87
C LEU A 150 -8.38 17.69 -3.40
N ASP A 151 -9.33 17.42 -2.49
CA ASP A 151 -9.08 17.36 -1.05
C ASP A 151 -8.34 16.07 -0.70
N ALA A 152 -7.11 15.98 -1.16
CA ALA A 152 -6.29 14.77 -1.09
C ALA A 152 -4.82 15.11 -0.86
N LYS A 153 -4.13 14.24 -0.14
CA LYS A 153 -2.67 14.28 0.05
C LYS A 153 -2.09 12.87 0.12
N ALA A 154 -0.88 12.70 -0.38
CA ALA A 154 -0.06 11.53 -0.16
C ALA A 154 1.11 11.89 0.78
N ILE A 155 1.43 11.00 1.71
CA ILE A 155 2.48 11.17 2.73
C ILE A 155 3.51 10.07 2.54
N HIS A 156 4.78 10.47 2.39
CA HIS A 156 5.90 9.54 2.36
C HIS A 156 6.18 9.07 3.78
N LEU A 157 5.76 7.84 4.07
CA LEU A 157 5.87 7.27 5.41
C LEU A 157 5.90 5.74 5.33
N SER A 158 6.79 5.11 6.09
CA SER A 158 6.80 3.67 6.30
C SER A 158 5.55 3.23 7.05
N LEU A 159 4.94 2.12 6.62
CA LEU A 159 3.84 1.52 7.36
C LEU A 159 4.29 0.91 8.70
N PHE A 160 5.60 0.73 8.93
CA PHE A 160 6.14 0.30 10.21
C PHE A 160 6.24 1.44 11.24
N GLN A 161 6.04 2.70 10.84
CA GLN A 161 5.96 3.84 11.76
C GLN A 161 4.52 4.00 12.31
N LEU A 162 4.06 2.97 13.01
CA LEU A 162 2.67 2.81 13.47
C LEU A 162 2.16 4.01 14.29
N GLU A 163 2.97 4.53 15.21
CA GLU A 163 2.56 5.67 16.05
C GLU A 163 2.33 6.95 15.24
N LYS A 164 3.11 7.17 14.19
CA LYS A 164 2.87 8.30 13.27
C LYS A 164 1.57 8.11 12.50
N ILE A 165 1.29 6.89 12.01
CA ILE A 165 0.03 6.56 11.34
C ILE A 165 -1.16 6.81 12.27
N LYS A 166 -1.11 6.28 13.49
CA LYS A 166 -2.14 6.49 14.52
C LYS A 166 -2.36 7.99 14.81
N SER A 167 -1.28 8.75 14.92
CA SER A 167 -1.35 10.20 15.12
C SER A 167 -2.04 10.90 13.96
N LEU A 168 -1.74 10.53 12.71
CA LEU A 168 -2.40 11.08 11.53
C LEU A 168 -3.90 10.78 11.51
N ILE A 169 -4.29 9.54 11.82
CA ILE A 169 -5.69 9.12 11.88
C ILE A 169 -6.44 9.87 13.00
N LYS A 170 -5.83 10.01 14.18
CA LYS A 170 -6.45 10.71 15.34
C LYS A 170 -6.64 12.21 15.10
N LYS A 171 -5.75 12.86 14.33
CA LYS A 171 -5.86 14.30 14.00
C LYS A 171 -7.04 14.61 13.08
N GLU A 172 -7.48 13.65 12.27
CA GLU A 172 -8.63 13.87 11.39
C GLU A 172 -9.94 13.75 12.17
N LYS A 173 -10.81 14.76 11.97
CA LYS A 173 -12.15 14.79 12.56
C LYS A 173 -13.14 14.06 11.65
N GLY A 174 -14.26 13.62 12.24
CA GLY A 174 -15.34 12.96 11.52
C GLY A 174 -15.09 11.47 11.26
N LYS A 175 -15.93 10.88 10.41
CA LYS A 175 -15.87 9.46 10.07
C LYS A 175 -14.66 9.14 9.19
N LYS A 176 -14.05 8.00 9.43
CA LYS A 176 -12.83 7.57 8.76
C LYS A 176 -12.96 6.12 8.31
N VAL A 177 -12.35 5.81 7.18
CA VAL A 177 -12.16 4.44 6.69
C VAL A 177 -10.69 4.21 6.38
N VAL A 178 -10.18 3.05 6.72
CA VAL A 178 -8.83 2.62 6.36
C VAL A 178 -8.91 1.60 5.23
N PHE A 179 -8.12 1.82 4.18
CA PHE A 179 -7.88 0.85 3.11
C PHE A 179 -6.51 0.21 3.27
N LEU A 180 -6.45 -1.11 3.07
CA LEU A 180 -5.25 -1.94 3.07
C LEU A 180 -5.34 -2.88 1.86
N PHE A 181 -5.11 -2.32 0.65
CA PHE A 181 -5.34 -3.05 -0.60
C PHE A 181 -4.09 -3.80 -1.06
N LYS A 182 -4.11 -5.14 -0.89
CA LYS A 182 -3.02 -6.08 -1.24
C LYS A 182 -1.67 -5.74 -0.58
N VAL A 183 -1.68 -5.09 0.57
CA VAL A 183 -0.45 -4.64 1.26
C VAL A 183 -0.01 -5.59 2.38
N LEU A 184 -0.91 -6.41 2.93
CA LEU A 184 -0.58 -7.22 4.11
C LEU A 184 0.53 -8.23 3.86
N ASP A 185 0.53 -8.90 2.69
CA ASP A 185 1.60 -9.84 2.32
C ASP A 185 2.99 -9.15 2.26
N SER A 186 3.02 -7.91 1.78
CA SER A 186 4.26 -7.11 1.73
C SER A 186 4.79 -6.79 3.13
N LEU A 187 3.90 -6.47 4.06
CA LEU A 187 4.27 -6.22 5.46
C LEU A 187 4.84 -7.47 6.13
N GLU A 188 4.22 -8.63 5.90
CA GLU A 188 4.68 -9.91 6.45
C GLU A 188 6.05 -10.34 5.90
N THR A 189 6.42 -9.89 4.69
CA THR A 189 7.75 -10.15 4.12
C THR A 189 8.86 -9.50 4.95
N LEU A 190 8.62 -8.30 5.48
CA LEU A 190 9.61 -7.54 6.24
C LEU A 190 9.48 -7.77 7.76
N LYS A 191 8.28 -8.04 8.25
CA LYS A 191 8.06 -8.27 9.69
C LYS A 191 6.86 -9.18 9.90
N ARG A 192 7.17 -10.42 10.30
CA ARG A 192 6.15 -11.44 10.57
C ARG A 192 5.16 -10.97 11.65
N ASP A 193 3.88 -11.31 11.46
CA ASP A 193 2.75 -10.98 12.34
C ASP A 193 2.50 -9.46 12.52
N TYR A 194 3.18 -8.60 11.75
CA TYR A 194 3.01 -7.16 11.85
C TYR A 194 1.61 -6.71 11.40
N SER A 195 1.05 -7.35 10.38
CA SER A 195 -0.30 -7.06 9.89
C SER A 195 -1.36 -7.18 10.98
N LYS A 196 -1.24 -8.18 11.85
CA LYS A 196 -2.15 -8.37 12.98
C LYS A 196 -2.07 -7.19 13.96
N ASN A 197 -0.84 -6.79 14.32
CA ASN A 197 -0.62 -5.64 15.20
C ASN A 197 -1.17 -4.34 14.57
N LEU A 198 -0.88 -4.10 13.29
CA LEU A 198 -1.40 -2.93 12.55
C LEU A 198 -2.93 -2.88 12.62
N LEU A 199 -3.62 -3.99 12.36
CA LEU A 199 -5.09 -4.06 12.40
C LEU A 199 -5.64 -3.80 13.80
N LEU A 200 -5.03 -4.38 14.85
CA LEU A 200 -5.44 -4.14 16.25
C LEU A 200 -5.35 -2.67 16.64
N GLU A 201 -4.32 -1.99 16.16
CA GLU A 201 -4.02 -0.61 16.54
C GLU A 201 -4.81 0.43 15.72
N VAL A 202 -5.11 0.16 14.45
CA VAL A 202 -5.80 1.15 13.60
C VAL A 202 -7.32 0.98 13.63
N THR A 203 -7.85 -0.23 13.76
CA THR A 203 -9.30 -0.48 13.70
C THR A 203 -10.09 0.30 14.76
N PRO A 204 -9.62 0.43 16.02
CA PRO A 204 -10.33 1.22 17.03
C PRO A 204 -10.39 2.73 16.74
N LEU A 205 -9.60 3.24 15.80
CA LEU A 205 -9.48 4.67 15.48
C LEU A 205 -10.40 5.12 14.34
N VAL A 206 -11.09 4.17 13.69
CA VAL A 206 -11.88 4.41 12.48
C VAL A 206 -13.23 3.69 12.55
N GLU A 207 -14.18 4.12 11.73
CA GLU A 207 -15.48 3.46 11.64
C GLU A 207 -15.39 2.11 10.94
N ARG A 208 -14.42 2.00 10.00
CA ARG A 208 -14.35 0.83 9.12
C ARG A 208 -12.93 0.62 8.63
N VAL A 209 -12.56 -0.64 8.46
CA VAL A 209 -11.35 -1.08 7.76
C VAL A 209 -11.76 -1.96 6.59
N VAL A 210 -11.11 -1.77 5.45
CA VAL A 210 -11.26 -2.60 4.25
C VAL A 210 -9.92 -3.20 3.90
N VAL A 211 -9.81 -4.51 4.03
CA VAL A 211 -8.64 -5.27 3.61
C VAL A 211 -8.95 -5.93 2.28
N SER A 212 -8.04 -5.85 1.32
CA SER A 212 -8.16 -6.68 0.13
C SER A 212 -7.02 -7.69 -0.01
N LEU A 213 -7.38 -8.85 -0.55
CA LEU A 213 -6.51 -10.01 -0.71
C LEU A 213 -6.61 -10.52 -2.15
N ALA A 214 -5.47 -10.77 -2.81
CA ALA A 214 -5.50 -11.38 -4.14
C ALA A 214 -6.01 -12.84 -4.04
N THR A 215 -6.99 -13.22 -4.86
CA THR A 215 -7.50 -14.60 -4.94
C THR A 215 -6.79 -15.41 -6.02
N ARG A 216 -6.10 -14.73 -6.95
CA ARG A 216 -5.30 -15.32 -8.02
C ARG A 216 -3.88 -14.76 -8.01
N SER A 217 -2.93 -15.54 -8.54
CA SER A 217 -1.57 -15.02 -8.76
C SER A 217 -1.62 -13.87 -9.76
N MET A 218 -1.11 -12.72 -9.35
CA MET A 218 -1.04 -11.51 -10.19
C MET A 218 -0.11 -11.70 -11.41
N ILE A 219 0.79 -12.65 -11.38
CA ILE A 219 1.77 -12.92 -12.45
C ILE A 219 1.28 -14.07 -13.33
N SER A 220 0.97 -15.24 -12.76
CA SER A 220 0.62 -16.46 -13.50
C SER A 220 -0.88 -16.63 -13.76
N ARG A 221 -1.74 -15.77 -13.19
CA ARG A 221 -3.22 -15.84 -13.24
C ARG A 221 -3.81 -17.16 -12.74
N LYS A 222 -3.01 -18.06 -12.19
CA LYS A 222 -3.47 -19.32 -11.58
C LYS A 222 -4.11 -19.03 -10.22
N PRO A 223 -5.09 -19.85 -9.78
CA PRO A 223 -5.64 -19.76 -8.43
C PRO A 223 -4.50 -19.82 -7.40
N PHE A 224 -4.60 -19.01 -6.37
CA PHE A 224 -3.59 -18.97 -5.32
C PHE A 224 -3.79 -20.19 -4.41
N ASN A 225 -2.79 -21.09 -4.35
CA ASN A 225 -2.83 -22.21 -3.42
C ASN A 225 -2.63 -21.78 -1.94
N VAL A 226 -2.12 -20.58 -1.71
CA VAL A 226 -1.94 -20.03 -0.37
C VAL A 226 -3.26 -19.41 0.07
N LYS A 227 -4.04 -20.17 0.84
CA LYS A 227 -5.21 -19.65 1.54
C LYS A 227 -4.72 -18.64 2.56
N ARG A 228 -5.00 -17.35 2.35
CA ARG A 228 -4.80 -16.28 3.35
C ARG A 228 -5.81 -16.40 4.50
N SER A 229 -6.16 -17.65 4.85
CA SER A 229 -7.09 -17.99 5.91
C SER A 229 -6.63 -17.47 7.27
N TRP A 230 -5.33 -17.37 7.50
CA TRP A 230 -4.76 -16.89 8.75
C TRP A 230 -5.20 -15.46 9.09
N ILE A 231 -5.19 -14.54 8.11
CA ILE A 231 -5.60 -13.16 8.36
C ILE A 231 -7.12 -13.01 8.41
N VAL A 232 -7.84 -13.74 7.56
CA VAL A 232 -9.32 -13.74 7.60
C VAL A 232 -9.80 -14.29 8.94
N LYS A 233 -9.23 -15.42 9.42
CA LYS A 233 -9.53 -15.98 10.73
C LYS A 233 -9.22 -14.98 11.85
N PHE A 234 -8.06 -14.33 11.80
CA PHE A 234 -7.69 -13.30 12.76
C PHE A 234 -8.70 -12.14 12.79
N ILE A 235 -9.14 -11.67 11.62
CA ILE A 235 -10.16 -10.62 11.50
C ILE A 235 -11.48 -11.09 12.13
N GLN A 236 -11.94 -12.31 11.84
CA GLN A 236 -13.18 -12.89 12.41
C GLN A 236 -13.14 -13.00 13.94
N GLU A 237 -11.99 -13.39 14.47
CA GLU A 237 -11.79 -13.53 15.93
C GLU A 237 -11.80 -12.18 16.66
N ASN A 238 -11.21 -11.15 16.07
CA ASN A 238 -10.97 -9.87 16.76
C ASN A 238 -11.95 -8.76 16.41
N PHE A 239 -12.56 -8.79 15.23
CA PHE A 239 -13.40 -7.71 14.71
C PHE A 239 -14.77 -8.22 14.24
N LYS A 240 -15.70 -7.29 14.00
CA LYS A 240 -17.00 -7.59 13.40
C LYS A 240 -16.92 -7.40 11.90
N ILE A 241 -16.95 -8.49 11.12
CA ILE A 241 -17.06 -8.41 9.66
C ILE A 241 -18.46 -7.90 9.31
N THR A 242 -18.51 -6.90 8.46
CA THR A 242 -19.74 -6.26 7.97
C THR A 242 -20.03 -6.60 6.52
N ASP A 243 -18.98 -6.93 5.74
CA ASP A 243 -19.12 -7.42 4.36
C ASP A 243 -17.90 -8.25 3.96
N ASP A 244 -18.07 -9.20 3.04
CA ASP A 244 -17.03 -10.08 2.53
C ASP A 244 -17.42 -10.51 1.12
N PHE A 245 -16.72 -9.98 0.11
CA PHE A 245 -17.06 -10.20 -1.29
C PHE A 245 -15.82 -10.30 -2.18
N GLU A 246 -15.98 -10.82 -3.40
CA GLU A 246 -14.94 -10.92 -4.41
C GLU A 246 -15.34 -10.15 -5.67
N ILE A 247 -14.44 -9.32 -6.18
CA ILE A 247 -14.57 -8.59 -7.45
C ILE A 247 -13.22 -8.62 -8.17
N GLY A 248 -13.19 -8.96 -9.45
CA GLY A 248 -12.01 -8.87 -10.29
C GLY A 248 -10.83 -9.75 -9.86
N GLY A 249 -11.07 -10.85 -9.13
CA GLY A 249 -10.02 -11.73 -8.59
C GLY A 249 -9.35 -11.17 -7.34
N GLU A 250 -10.05 -10.31 -6.63
CA GLU A 250 -9.63 -9.70 -5.36
C GLU A 250 -10.77 -9.82 -4.35
N ARG A 251 -10.50 -10.43 -3.19
CA ARG A 251 -11.45 -10.56 -2.08
C ARG A 251 -11.32 -9.35 -1.18
N TYR A 252 -12.42 -8.75 -0.83
CA TYR A 252 -12.53 -7.61 0.07
C TYR A 252 -13.21 -8.05 1.36
N VAL A 253 -12.54 -7.82 2.49
CA VAL A 253 -13.10 -8.05 3.82
C VAL A 253 -13.28 -6.70 4.50
N VAL A 254 -14.53 -6.35 4.77
CA VAL A 254 -14.92 -5.09 5.40
C VAL A 254 -15.29 -5.37 6.85
N PHE A 255 -14.70 -4.65 7.78
CA PHE A 255 -14.95 -4.88 9.21
C PHE A 255 -14.85 -3.59 10.03
N GLU A 256 -15.42 -3.66 11.22
CA GLU A 256 -15.42 -2.61 12.24
C GLU A 256 -14.95 -3.17 13.59
N ASN A 257 -14.60 -2.29 14.50
CA ASN A 257 -14.27 -2.70 15.85
C ASN A 257 -15.49 -3.37 16.52
N LYS A 258 -15.27 -4.47 17.25
CA LYS A 258 -16.33 -5.05 18.10
C LYS A 258 -16.68 -4.01 19.16
N LYS A 259 -17.95 -3.58 19.25
CA LYS A 259 -18.40 -2.75 20.36
C LYS A 259 -18.05 -3.47 21.66
N ARG A 260 -17.28 -2.86 22.52
CA ARG A 260 -17.16 -3.35 23.91
C ARG A 260 -18.56 -3.34 24.51
N LYS A 261 -19.05 -4.53 24.91
CA LYS A 261 -20.27 -4.63 25.73
C LYS A 261 -20.08 -3.94 27.04
#